data_68c75b6fe3c1481f0be55e6c44ddd92c
#
_entry.id   68c75b6fe3c1481f0be55e6c44ddd92c
#
_cell.length_a   1.000
_cell.length_b   1.000
_cell.length_c   1.000
_cell.angle_alpha   90.00
_cell.angle_beta   90.00
_cell.angle_gamma   90.00
#
_symmetry.space_group_name_H-M   'P 1'
#
loop_
_entity.id
_entity.type
_entity.pdbx_description
1 polymer ?
#
loop_
_entity_poly.entity_id
_entity_poly.type
_entity_poly.pdbx_seq_one_letter_code
_entity_poly.pdbx_strand_id
1 'polypeptide(L)'
;DTKTGKNLFYAPGLGVIEDHVYEYLKNADVVLIDGTVWTNDEMSRAGVNNKLASEMGHLDQSSKGGIIDTLTSLQKPRKILIHINNTNPILNEESEERKILNSHNIEVSYDGMDIII
;
A
#
# COMPACT_ATOMS: atom_id res chain seq x y z
N ASP A 1 -4.38 -19.82 -4.08
CA ASP A 1 -5.62 -20.60 -4.12
C ASP A 1 -5.39 -21.87 -4.92
N THR A 2 -5.53 -23.03 -4.26
CA THR A 2 -5.28 -24.33 -4.90
C THR A 2 -6.37 -24.73 -5.91
N LYS A 3 -7.54 -24.13 -5.84
CA LYS A 3 -8.64 -24.41 -6.77
C LYS A 3 -8.55 -23.62 -8.06
N THR A 4 -8.15 -22.35 -7.99
CA THR A 4 -8.11 -21.46 -9.14
C THR A 4 -6.71 -21.26 -9.70
N GLY A 5 -5.66 -21.63 -8.95
CA GLY A 5 -4.28 -21.35 -9.28
C GLY A 5 -3.88 -19.89 -9.10
N LYS A 6 -4.75 -19.05 -8.57
CA LYS A 6 -4.49 -17.63 -8.37
C LYS A 6 -3.77 -17.36 -7.06
N ASN A 7 -2.95 -16.31 -7.05
CA ASN A 7 -2.09 -15.94 -5.93
C ASN A 7 -2.51 -14.61 -5.32
N LEU A 8 -2.56 -14.59 -3.99
CA LEU A 8 -2.75 -13.39 -3.19
C LEU A 8 -1.45 -13.06 -2.47
N PHE A 9 -0.98 -11.83 -2.59
CA PHE A 9 0.12 -11.30 -1.81
C PHE A 9 -0.43 -10.41 -0.69
N TYR A 10 -0.02 -10.67 0.55
CA TYR A 10 -0.50 -9.96 1.74
C TYR A 10 0.68 -9.48 2.56
N ALA A 11 0.86 -8.17 2.68
CA ALA A 11 1.92 -7.55 3.46
C ALA A 11 1.44 -6.26 4.10
N PRO A 12 0.81 -6.32 5.29
CA PRO A 12 0.28 -5.13 5.97
C PRO A 12 1.39 -4.23 6.57
N GLY A 13 2.59 -4.78 6.77
CA GLY A 13 3.76 -4.04 7.23
C GLY A 13 4.93 -4.34 6.32
N LEU A 14 5.39 -3.35 5.56
CA LEU A 14 6.45 -3.51 4.58
C LEU A 14 7.39 -2.31 4.64
N GLY A 15 8.58 -2.51 5.21
CA GLY A 15 9.57 -1.44 5.39
C GLY A 15 10.50 -1.25 4.20
N VAL A 16 10.73 -2.31 3.45
CA VAL A 16 11.62 -2.32 2.28
C VAL A 16 11.13 -3.35 1.28
N ILE A 17 11.31 -3.09 0.01
CA ILE A 17 10.96 -4.03 -1.05
C ILE A 17 12.23 -4.62 -1.62
N GLU A 18 12.53 -5.83 -1.16
CA GLU A 18 13.68 -6.60 -1.65
C GLU A 18 13.35 -7.28 -2.98
N ASP A 19 14.37 -7.65 -3.75
CA ASP A 19 14.18 -8.24 -5.08
C ASP A 19 13.28 -9.48 -5.07
N HIS A 20 13.45 -10.37 -4.08
CA HIS A 20 12.62 -11.57 -3.98
C HIS A 20 11.16 -11.23 -3.64
N VAL A 21 10.92 -10.19 -2.86
CA VAL A 21 9.56 -9.70 -2.55
C VAL A 21 8.93 -9.13 -3.81
N TYR A 22 9.68 -8.36 -4.59
CA TYR A 22 9.20 -7.79 -5.84
C TYR A 22 8.74 -8.86 -6.83
N GLU A 23 9.45 -9.98 -6.92
CA GLU A 23 9.05 -11.09 -7.78
C GLU A 23 7.70 -11.70 -7.38
N TYR A 24 7.43 -11.84 -6.07
CA TYR A 24 6.12 -12.28 -5.59
C TYR A 24 5.03 -11.28 -5.92
N LEU A 25 5.29 -9.99 -5.76
CA LEU A 25 4.35 -8.92 -6.13
C LEU A 25 4.00 -8.99 -7.62
N LYS A 26 5.01 -9.10 -8.45
CA LYS A 26 4.88 -9.13 -9.91
C LYS A 26 4.01 -10.29 -10.41
N ASN A 27 4.08 -11.42 -9.74
CA ASN A 27 3.37 -12.64 -10.14
C ASN A 27 2.01 -12.81 -9.44
N ALA A 28 1.66 -11.96 -8.50
CA ALA A 28 0.38 -12.05 -7.80
C ALA A 28 -0.79 -11.63 -8.69
N ASP A 29 -1.97 -12.16 -8.38
CA ASP A 29 -3.22 -11.74 -9.02
C ASP A 29 -3.85 -10.58 -8.24
N VAL A 30 -3.72 -10.61 -6.90
CA VAL A 30 -4.17 -9.54 -6.00
C VAL A 30 -3.06 -9.23 -5.01
N VAL A 31 -2.82 -7.94 -4.78
CA VAL A 31 -1.85 -7.46 -3.79
C VAL A 31 -2.58 -6.65 -2.73
N LEU A 32 -2.50 -7.10 -1.48
CA LEU A 32 -2.93 -6.36 -0.30
C LEU A 32 -1.67 -5.90 0.41
N ILE A 33 -1.36 -4.62 0.33
CA ILE A 33 -0.06 -4.09 0.72
C ILE A 33 -0.20 -2.90 1.66
N ASP A 34 0.88 -2.62 2.38
CA ASP A 34 1.01 -1.59 3.41
C ASP A 34 0.59 -0.20 2.91
N GLY A 35 -0.53 0.30 3.43
CA GLY A 35 -1.05 1.63 3.18
C GLY A 35 -0.95 2.56 4.37
N THR A 36 -0.06 2.29 5.32
CA THR A 36 0.00 2.97 6.61
C THR A 36 0.15 4.47 6.46
N VAL A 37 1.14 4.94 5.70
CA VAL A 37 1.44 6.37 5.60
C VAL A 37 1.62 6.84 4.16
N TRP A 38 1.22 8.07 3.90
CA TRP A 38 1.50 8.77 2.65
C TRP A 38 2.94 9.30 2.63
N THR A 39 3.35 9.96 3.73
CA THR A 39 4.72 10.44 3.91
C THR A 39 5.35 9.82 5.14
N ASN A 40 6.67 9.66 5.09
CA ASN A 40 7.43 9.00 6.17
C ASN A 40 7.30 9.71 7.52
N ASP A 41 7.14 11.03 7.53
CA ASP A 41 7.10 11.86 8.73
C ASP A 41 5.70 12.32 9.16
N GLU A 42 4.63 11.84 8.52
CA GLU A 42 3.29 12.36 8.79
C GLU A 42 2.82 12.14 10.22
N MET A 43 3.16 11.01 10.83
CA MET A 43 2.79 10.74 12.23
C MET A 43 3.50 11.68 13.18
N SER A 44 4.77 11.97 12.92
CA SER A 44 5.55 12.93 13.70
C SER A 44 5.00 14.35 13.57
N ARG A 45 4.68 14.77 12.35
CA ARG A 45 4.08 16.08 12.08
C ARG A 45 2.71 16.24 12.73
N ALA A 46 1.95 15.16 12.79
CA ALA A 46 0.62 15.15 13.44
C ALA A 46 0.68 15.06 14.97
N GLY A 47 1.87 14.91 15.55
CA GLY A 47 2.04 14.77 16.99
C GLY A 47 1.59 13.43 17.56
N VAL A 48 1.38 12.44 16.71
CA VAL A 48 0.89 11.10 17.11
C VAL A 48 2.04 10.21 17.58
N ASN A 49 3.21 10.37 16.97
CA ASN A 49 4.39 9.56 17.28
C ASN A 49 5.66 10.38 16.98
N ASN A 50 6.73 10.11 17.71
CA ASN A 50 8.02 10.77 17.52
C ASN A 50 8.91 10.05 16.50
N LYS A 51 8.49 8.88 16.02
CA LYS A 51 9.26 8.07 15.07
C LYS A 51 8.79 8.29 13.65
N LEU A 52 9.71 8.11 12.70
CA LEU A 52 9.40 8.00 11.29
C LEU A 52 8.73 6.65 11.00
N ALA A 53 7.89 6.59 9.99
CA ALA A 53 7.25 5.34 9.60
C ALA A 53 8.26 4.25 9.23
N SER A 54 9.35 4.62 8.58
CA SER A 54 10.44 3.70 8.24
C SER A 54 11.08 3.04 9.47
N GLU A 55 11.14 3.74 10.60
CA GLU A 55 11.65 3.21 11.87
C GLU A 55 10.70 2.17 12.48
N MET A 56 9.45 2.17 12.07
CA MET A 56 8.42 1.22 12.52
C MET A 56 8.15 0.11 11.50
N GLY A 57 8.96 0.02 10.44
CA GLY A 57 8.81 -1.02 9.44
C GLY A 57 7.75 -0.75 8.39
N HIS A 58 7.44 0.53 8.11
CA HIS A 58 6.47 0.94 7.11
C HIS A 58 7.11 1.83 6.04
N LEU A 59 6.97 1.41 4.78
CA LEU A 59 7.39 2.19 3.63
C LEU A 59 6.28 3.18 3.28
N ASP A 60 6.65 4.45 3.07
CA ASP A 60 5.68 5.47 2.69
C ASP A 60 5.25 5.32 1.23
N GLN A 61 4.10 5.89 0.91
CA GLN A 61 3.49 5.73 -0.41
C GLN A 61 4.08 6.69 -1.44
N SER A 62 4.35 7.93 -1.05
CA SER A 62 4.58 9.02 -1.98
C SER A 62 6.04 9.25 -2.39
N SER A 63 7.02 8.74 -1.63
CA SER A 63 8.42 9.00 -1.95
C SER A 63 8.89 8.16 -3.14
N LYS A 64 9.99 8.61 -3.75
CA LYS A 64 10.64 7.86 -4.81
C LYS A 64 11.08 6.48 -4.28
N GLY A 65 10.68 5.43 -5.00
CA GLY A 65 10.92 4.06 -4.55
C GLY A 65 9.95 3.58 -3.47
N GLY A 66 8.93 4.37 -3.14
CA GLY A 66 7.90 4.01 -2.18
C GLY A 66 6.84 3.05 -2.75
N ILE A 67 5.74 2.93 -2.02
CA ILE A 67 4.67 1.96 -2.38
C ILE A 67 4.06 2.28 -3.75
N ILE A 68 3.75 3.55 -4.03
CA ILE A 68 3.14 3.92 -5.32
C ILE A 68 4.07 3.59 -6.49
N ASP A 69 5.32 3.98 -6.40
CA ASP A 69 6.31 3.70 -7.45
C ASP A 69 6.42 2.20 -7.71
N THR A 70 6.44 1.40 -6.66
CA THR A 70 6.50 -0.05 -6.77
C THR A 70 5.25 -0.60 -7.45
N LEU A 71 4.07 -0.20 -7.00
CA LEU A 71 2.81 -0.73 -7.53
C LEU A 71 2.57 -0.32 -8.98
N THR A 72 2.96 0.90 -9.36
CA THR A 72 2.76 1.38 -10.73
C THR A 72 3.64 0.63 -11.74
N SER A 73 4.73 0.02 -11.30
CA SER A 73 5.58 -0.82 -12.15
C SER A 73 4.97 -2.19 -12.43
N LEU A 74 3.95 -2.59 -11.66
CA LEU A 74 3.30 -3.89 -11.77
C LEU A 74 2.06 -3.78 -12.66
N GLN A 75 1.92 -4.68 -13.64
CA GLN A 75 0.79 -4.64 -14.57
C GLN A 75 -0.28 -5.67 -14.26
N LYS A 76 0.11 -6.85 -13.79
CA LYS A 76 -0.81 -7.97 -13.60
C LYS A 76 -1.74 -7.80 -12.39
N PRO A 77 -1.25 -7.46 -11.17
CA PRO A 77 -2.08 -7.58 -9.99
C PRO A 77 -3.11 -6.47 -9.84
N ARG A 78 -4.26 -6.81 -9.25
CA ARG A 78 -5.14 -5.84 -8.61
C ARG A 78 -4.45 -5.35 -7.34
N LYS A 79 -4.46 -4.04 -7.11
CA LYS A 79 -3.64 -3.37 -6.09
C LYS A 79 -4.53 -2.70 -5.06
N ILE A 80 -4.43 -3.14 -3.80
CA ILE A 80 -5.28 -2.64 -2.72
C ILE A 80 -4.40 -2.29 -1.52
N LEU A 81 -4.50 -1.05 -1.05
CA LEU A 81 -3.82 -0.60 0.17
C LEU A 81 -4.65 -1.00 1.38
N ILE A 82 -3.97 -1.56 2.38
CA ILE A 82 -4.55 -1.97 3.65
C ILE A 82 -3.76 -1.36 4.81
N HIS A 83 -4.23 -1.52 6.05
CA HIS A 83 -3.54 -1.06 7.25
C HIS A 83 -3.25 0.45 7.21
N ILE A 84 -4.31 1.25 6.97
CA ILE A 84 -4.17 2.69 6.75
C ILE A 84 -4.23 3.42 8.09
N ASN A 85 -3.20 4.25 8.36
CA ASN A 85 -3.13 5.01 9.60
C ASN A 85 -4.04 6.24 9.54
N ASN A 86 -4.52 6.69 10.71
CA ASN A 86 -5.40 7.86 10.82
C ASN A 86 -4.76 9.15 10.30
N THR A 87 -3.43 9.23 10.26
CA THR A 87 -2.70 10.39 9.76
C THR A 87 -2.60 10.44 8.24
N ASN A 88 -2.98 9.34 7.57
CA ASN A 88 -2.85 9.24 6.11
C ASN A 88 -3.98 9.99 5.41
N PRO A 89 -3.67 10.99 4.57
CA PRO A 89 -4.70 11.79 3.89
C PRO A 89 -5.57 10.99 2.92
N ILE A 90 -5.18 9.79 2.51
CA ILE A 90 -5.98 8.97 1.59
C ILE A 90 -7.30 8.50 2.19
N LEU A 91 -7.48 8.57 3.52
CA LEU A 91 -8.74 8.28 4.18
C LEU A 91 -9.83 9.26 3.77
N ASN A 92 -9.47 10.49 3.42
CA ASN A 92 -10.40 11.43 2.81
C ASN A 92 -10.51 11.13 1.31
N GLU A 93 -11.68 10.65 0.89
CA GLU A 93 -11.94 10.26 -0.49
C GLU A 93 -11.81 11.43 -1.49
N GLU A 94 -11.92 12.66 -1.00
CA GLU A 94 -11.81 13.87 -1.81
C GLU A 94 -10.41 14.48 -1.80
N SER A 95 -9.46 13.88 -1.09
CA SER A 95 -8.08 14.39 -1.02
C SER A 95 -7.35 14.28 -2.36
N GLU A 96 -6.38 15.16 -2.59
CA GLU A 96 -5.53 15.08 -3.77
C GLU A 96 -4.74 13.77 -3.81
N GLU A 97 -4.31 13.29 -2.64
CA GLU A 97 -3.59 12.03 -2.48
C GLU A 97 -4.45 10.86 -2.93
N ARG A 98 -5.74 10.85 -2.58
CA ARG A 98 -6.66 9.80 -3.03
C ARG A 98 -6.86 9.84 -4.55
N LYS A 99 -6.91 11.02 -5.14
CA LYS A 99 -7.01 11.19 -6.60
C LYS A 99 -5.77 10.61 -7.31
N ILE A 100 -4.59 10.79 -6.74
CA ILE A 100 -3.36 10.21 -7.26
C ILE A 100 -3.46 8.68 -7.29
N LEU A 101 -3.92 8.06 -6.20
CA LEU A 101 -4.13 6.61 -6.15
C LEU A 101 -5.11 6.15 -7.22
N ASN A 102 -6.23 6.84 -7.36
CA ASN A 102 -7.25 6.51 -8.36
C ASN A 102 -6.68 6.58 -9.79
N SER A 103 -5.83 7.56 -10.07
CA SER A 103 -5.19 7.71 -11.38
C SER A 103 -4.24 6.56 -11.73
N HIS A 104 -3.72 5.87 -10.73
CA HIS A 104 -2.84 4.71 -10.89
C HIS A 104 -3.56 3.37 -10.69
N ASN A 105 -4.88 3.39 -10.59
CA ASN A 105 -5.70 2.19 -10.33
C ASN A 105 -5.32 1.46 -9.04
N ILE A 106 -4.95 2.21 -8.01
CA ILE A 106 -4.65 1.69 -6.67
C ILE A 106 -5.87 1.94 -5.80
N GLU A 107 -6.45 0.87 -5.27
CA GLU A 107 -7.63 0.91 -4.41
C GLU A 107 -7.24 1.09 -2.95
N VAL A 108 -8.16 1.63 -2.16
CA VAL A 108 -8.04 1.74 -0.71
C VAL A 108 -9.08 0.84 -0.08
N SER A 109 -8.66 -0.07 0.80
CA SER A 109 -9.58 -0.99 1.48
C SER A 109 -10.53 -0.24 2.42
N TYR A 110 -11.67 -0.86 2.68
CA TYR A 110 -12.66 -0.38 3.63
C TYR A 110 -13.30 -1.57 4.36
N ASP A 111 -13.89 -1.30 5.52
CA ASP A 111 -14.53 -2.35 6.31
C ASP A 111 -15.67 -3.01 5.53
N GLY A 112 -15.65 -4.34 5.52
CA GLY A 112 -16.64 -5.12 4.77
C GLY A 112 -16.38 -5.27 3.28
N MET A 113 -15.19 -4.81 2.80
CA MET A 113 -14.82 -4.95 1.39
C MET A 113 -14.71 -6.42 0.99
N ASP A 114 -15.43 -6.81 -0.05
CA ASP A 114 -15.32 -8.14 -0.65
C ASP A 114 -14.26 -8.14 -1.76
N ILE A 115 -13.32 -9.08 -1.69
CA ILE A 115 -12.27 -9.22 -2.67
C ILE A 115 -12.36 -10.60 -3.29
N ILE A 116 -12.65 -10.64 -4.58
CA ILE A 116 -12.73 -11.88 -5.34
C ILE A 116 -11.46 -12.04 -6.17
N ILE A 117 -10.81 -13.16 -5.98
CA ILE A 117 -9.56 -13.47 -6.68
C ILE A 117 -9.85 -14.26 -7.97
#